data_671282ff253449517545b98fafbdff74
#
_entry.id   671282ff253449517545b98fafbdff74
#
_cell.length_a   1.000
_cell.length_b   1.000
_cell.length_c   1.000
_cell.angle_alpha   90.00
_cell.angle_beta   90.00
_cell.angle_gamma   90.00
#
_symmetry.space_group_name_H-M   'P 1'
#
loop_
_entity.id
_entity.type
_entity.pdbx_description
1 polymer ?
#
loop_
_entity_poly.entity_id
_entity_poly.type
_entity_poly.pdbx_seq_one_letter_code
_entity_poly.pdbx_strand_id
1 'polypeptide(L)'
;AEYEFHVRDTGIGMSAEYQKHIYEQFSREETSTVSKTEGTGLGMPITKRLVEMMDGSIELVSAPGKGTEFTVRLRLPLAGKPKEVTPAADPTFAGTRLLVVEDNELNMEITTTVLEEAGFSVDQAVNGQAALEKVATAAPGQYALVLMDIQMPVMDGYEATRRIRALPDPAKARIPIVAMTANAFAEDRENALAAGMNDHIAKPFDIHTLLWKLAEILKK
;
A
#
# COMPACT_ATOMS: atom_id res chain seq x y z
N ALA A 1 0.57 -19.41 16.24
CA ALA A 1 0.89 -20.45 15.25
C ALA A 1 2.35 -20.35 14.83
N GLU A 2 2.90 -21.46 14.38
CA GLU A 2 4.22 -21.51 13.75
C GLU A 2 4.03 -21.49 12.24
N TYR A 3 4.77 -20.61 11.55
CA TYR A 3 4.72 -20.45 10.09
C TYR A 3 6.09 -20.74 9.51
N GLU A 4 6.11 -21.43 8.38
CA GLU A 4 7.31 -21.71 7.62
C GLU A 4 7.14 -21.15 6.21
N PHE A 5 8.09 -20.28 5.80
CA PHE A 5 8.12 -19.66 4.50
C PHE A 5 9.31 -20.18 3.71
N HIS A 6 9.06 -20.72 2.52
CA HIS A 6 10.08 -21.19 1.59
C HIS A 6 10.19 -20.21 0.42
N VAL A 7 11.39 -19.67 0.23
CA VAL A 7 11.71 -18.81 -0.92
C VAL A 7 12.81 -19.47 -1.70
N ARG A 8 12.52 -19.92 -2.93
CA ARG A 8 13.43 -20.64 -3.78
C ARG A 8 13.60 -19.95 -5.13
N ASP A 9 14.86 -19.86 -5.58
CA ASP A 9 15.22 -19.45 -6.94
C ASP A 9 16.00 -20.55 -7.66
N THR A 10 16.12 -20.41 -8.98
CA THR A 10 16.91 -21.26 -9.86
C THR A 10 18.13 -20.52 -10.42
N GLY A 11 18.64 -19.54 -9.69
CA GLY A 11 19.74 -18.68 -10.07
C GLY A 11 21.10 -19.37 -10.00
N ILE A 12 22.15 -18.56 -9.99
CA ILE A 12 23.55 -19.04 -9.99
C ILE A 12 23.93 -19.82 -8.73
N GLY A 13 23.13 -19.72 -7.65
CA GLY A 13 23.45 -20.26 -6.34
C GLY A 13 24.66 -19.55 -5.71
N MET A 14 25.16 -20.10 -4.60
CA MET A 14 26.24 -19.51 -3.81
C MET A 14 27.31 -20.55 -3.45
N SER A 15 28.56 -20.12 -3.40
CA SER A 15 29.67 -20.96 -2.91
C SER A 15 29.52 -21.24 -1.41
N ALA A 16 30.05 -22.39 -0.96
CA ALA A 16 30.04 -22.76 0.46
C ALA A 16 30.81 -21.74 1.34
N GLU A 17 31.78 -21.04 0.77
CA GLU A 17 32.54 -20.00 1.45
C GLU A 17 31.68 -18.75 1.64
N TYR A 18 31.00 -18.26 0.56
CA TYR A 18 30.13 -17.09 0.65
C TYR A 18 28.92 -17.30 1.57
N GLN A 19 28.38 -18.52 1.63
CA GLN A 19 27.26 -18.84 2.54
C GLN A 19 27.58 -18.57 4.03
N LYS A 20 28.85 -18.62 4.43
CA LYS A 20 29.27 -18.30 5.80
C LYS A 20 29.18 -16.80 6.11
N HIS A 21 29.29 -15.97 5.08
CA HIS A 21 29.39 -14.52 5.17
C HIS A 21 28.16 -13.76 4.66
N ILE A 22 27.14 -14.47 4.13
CA ILE A 22 25.96 -13.84 3.52
C ILE A 22 25.20 -12.90 4.46
N TYR A 23 25.32 -13.10 5.76
CA TYR A 23 24.68 -12.28 6.79
C TYR A 23 25.59 -11.16 7.34
N GLU A 24 26.80 -11.03 6.83
CA GLU A 24 27.72 -9.93 7.17
C GLU A 24 27.34 -8.69 6.35
N GLN A 25 27.46 -7.52 6.98
CA GLN A 25 27.15 -6.25 6.30
C GLN A 25 28.11 -6.02 5.14
N PHE A 26 27.56 -5.55 4.01
CA PHE A 26 28.31 -5.26 2.79
C PHE A 26 28.98 -6.48 2.14
N SER A 27 28.66 -7.69 2.59
CA SER A 27 29.16 -8.93 1.98
C SER A 27 28.60 -9.12 0.58
N ARG A 28 29.47 -9.48 -0.37
CA ARG A 28 29.14 -9.79 -1.76
C ARG A 28 29.99 -10.94 -2.25
N GLU A 29 29.42 -11.83 -3.04
CA GLU A 29 30.20 -12.85 -3.73
C GLU A 29 30.82 -12.22 -4.99
N GLU A 30 32.15 -12.07 -5.00
CA GLU A 30 32.90 -11.60 -6.16
C GLU A 30 33.03 -12.75 -7.18
N THR A 31 32.12 -12.84 -8.10
CA THR A 31 32.25 -13.70 -9.28
C THR A 31 32.42 -12.81 -10.52
N SER A 32 33.34 -13.18 -11.39
CA SER A 32 33.69 -12.44 -12.61
C SER A 32 32.52 -12.18 -13.56
N THR A 33 31.39 -12.82 -13.35
CA THR A 33 30.17 -12.71 -14.17
C THR A 33 29.13 -11.75 -13.57
N VAL A 34 29.23 -11.36 -12.29
CA VAL A 34 28.20 -10.63 -11.54
C VAL A 34 28.61 -9.19 -11.19
N SER A 35 29.71 -8.69 -11.75
CA SER A 35 30.24 -7.34 -11.47
C SER A 35 29.32 -6.17 -11.87
N LYS A 36 28.10 -6.44 -12.38
CA LYS A 36 27.11 -5.43 -12.81
C LYS A 36 25.81 -5.42 -12.02
N THR A 37 25.62 -6.28 -11.03
CA THR A 37 24.39 -6.26 -10.24
C THR A 37 24.50 -5.24 -9.11
N GLU A 38 23.75 -4.16 -9.19
CA GLU A 38 23.66 -3.14 -8.13
C GLU A 38 22.98 -3.75 -6.89
N GLY A 39 23.60 -3.62 -5.74
CA GLY A 39 23.06 -4.06 -4.46
C GLY A 39 23.97 -3.61 -3.33
N THR A 40 23.41 -3.14 -2.23
CA THR A 40 24.18 -2.60 -1.09
C THR A 40 24.83 -3.65 -0.20
N GLY A 41 24.49 -4.94 -0.34
CA GLY A 41 24.92 -5.99 0.57
C GLY A 41 24.31 -5.90 1.98
N LEU A 42 23.22 -5.12 2.15
CA LEU A 42 22.55 -4.95 3.43
C LEU A 42 21.28 -5.77 3.59
N GLY A 43 20.69 -6.28 2.50
CA GLY A 43 19.39 -6.97 2.55
C GLY A 43 19.39 -8.20 3.46
N MET A 44 20.33 -9.11 3.28
CA MET A 44 20.38 -10.36 4.06
C MET A 44 20.72 -10.17 5.55
N PRO A 45 21.68 -9.30 5.92
CA PRO A 45 21.88 -8.93 7.32
C PRO A 45 20.64 -8.35 7.99
N ILE A 46 19.90 -7.45 7.31
CA ILE A 46 18.67 -6.86 7.81
C ILE A 46 17.58 -7.93 7.97
N THR A 47 17.39 -8.77 6.96
CA THR A 47 16.40 -9.87 7.01
C THR A 47 16.67 -10.81 8.19
N LYS A 48 17.93 -11.25 8.36
CA LYS A 48 18.29 -12.09 9.50
C LYS A 48 17.99 -11.41 10.84
N ARG A 49 18.35 -10.14 10.98
CA ARG A 49 18.10 -9.38 12.20
C ARG A 49 16.60 -9.24 12.52
N LEU A 50 15.77 -9.00 11.49
CA LEU A 50 14.32 -8.93 11.66
C LEU A 50 13.72 -10.27 12.09
N VAL A 51 14.15 -11.37 11.47
CA VAL A 51 13.71 -12.73 11.83
C VAL A 51 14.11 -13.05 13.29
N GLU A 52 15.33 -12.73 13.69
CA GLU A 52 15.81 -12.90 15.08
C GLU A 52 15.02 -12.04 16.08
N MET A 53 14.69 -10.79 15.73
CA MET A 53 13.86 -9.91 16.56
C MET A 53 12.42 -10.42 16.74
N MET A 54 11.95 -11.29 15.84
CA MET A 54 10.65 -11.94 15.87
C MET A 54 10.74 -13.35 16.52
N ASP A 55 11.83 -13.67 17.20
CA ASP A 55 12.10 -15.00 17.79
C ASP A 55 12.00 -16.15 16.78
N GLY A 56 12.35 -15.86 15.52
CA GLY A 56 12.34 -16.81 14.41
C GLY A 56 13.73 -17.37 14.05
N SER A 57 13.75 -18.21 13.02
CA SER A 57 14.97 -18.73 12.45
C SER A 57 14.97 -18.61 10.93
N ILE A 58 16.16 -18.46 10.34
CA ILE A 58 16.37 -18.46 8.89
C ILE A 58 17.44 -19.46 8.54
N GLU A 59 17.12 -20.39 7.65
CA GLU A 59 18.01 -21.41 7.11
C GLU A 59 18.27 -21.18 5.62
N LEU A 60 19.43 -21.59 5.15
CA LEU A 60 19.87 -21.41 3.78
C LEU A 60 20.38 -22.73 3.23
N VAL A 61 19.90 -23.11 2.05
CA VAL A 61 20.44 -24.20 1.23
C VAL A 61 20.75 -23.64 -0.16
N SER A 62 22.01 -23.70 -0.56
CA SER A 62 22.45 -23.22 -1.88
C SER A 62 23.64 -24.02 -2.39
N ALA A 63 23.78 -24.11 -3.72
CA ALA A 63 24.98 -24.63 -4.36
C ALA A 63 25.17 -23.92 -5.71
N PRO A 64 26.45 -23.76 -6.17
CA PRO A 64 26.74 -23.16 -7.46
C PRO A 64 25.99 -23.84 -8.61
N GLY A 65 25.26 -23.04 -9.40
CA GLY A 65 24.46 -23.51 -10.54
C GLY A 65 23.15 -24.23 -10.19
N LYS A 66 22.76 -24.28 -8.91
CA LYS A 66 21.52 -24.96 -8.47
C LYS A 66 20.49 -24.02 -7.85
N GLY A 67 20.79 -22.73 -7.81
CA GLY A 67 19.92 -21.73 -7.16
C GLY A 67 20.05 -21.74 -5.63
N THR A 68 19.11 -21.10 -4.98
CA THR A 68 19.09 -20.91 -3.54
C THR A 68 17.70 -21.15 -2.98
N GLU A 69 17.64 -21.72 -1.78
CA GLU A 69 16.40 -21.87 -1.01
C GLU A 69 16.63 -21.32 0.40
N PHE A 70 15.78 -20.37 0.79
CA PHE A 70 15.67 -19.86 2.15
C PHE A 70 14.44 -20.43 2.81
N THR A 71 14.59 -20.88 4.05
CA THR A 71 13.47 -21.30 4.91
C THR A 71 13.45 -20.41 6.13
N VAL A 72 12.36 -19.62 6.28
CA VAL A 72 12.15 -18.74 7.43
C VAL A 72 11.05 -19.31 8.30
N ARG A 73 11.32 -19.51 9.61
CA ARG A 73 10.32 -19.97 10.58
C ARG A 73 10.04 -18.87 11.58
N LEU A 74 8.75 -18.55 11.76
CA LEU A 74 8.28 -17.52 12.68
C LEU A 74 7.16 -18.06 13.55
N ARG A 75 7.15 -17.64 14.82
CA ARG A 75 6.01 -17.85 15.73
C ARG A 75 5.19 -16.57 15.80
N LEU A 76 4.09 -16.55 15.06
CA LEU A 76 3.19 -15.41 15.07
C LEU A 76 1.98 -15.71 15.95
N PRO A 77 1.55 -14.75 16.82
CA PRO A 77 0.29 -14.90 17.53
C PRO A 77 -0.82 -15.09 16.50
N LEU A 78 -1.71 -16.04 16.74
CA LEU A 78 -2.94 -16.10 15.97
C LEU A 78 -3.69 -14.81 16.26
N ALA A 79 -3.89 -13.99 15.22
CA ALA A 79 -4.92 -12.96 15.30
C ALA A 79 -6.21 -13.69 15.73
N GLY A 80 -6.83 -13.24 16.84
CA GLY A 80 -8.15 -13.74 17.20
C GLY A 80 -8.99 -13.75 15.94
N LYS A 81 -9.87 -14.77 15.80
CA LYS A 81 -10.75 -14.85 14.61
C LYS A 81 -11.15 -13.44 14.23
N PRO A 82 -10.94 -13.01 12.97
CA PRO A 82 -11.52 -11.77 12.53
C PRO A 82 -12.94 -11.82 13.05
N LYS A 83 -13.40 -10.80 13.78
CA LYS A 83 -14.84 -10.69 14.01
C LYS A 83 -15.43 -10.97 12.64
N GLU A 84 -16.16 -12.08 12.52
CA GLU A 84 -17.01 -12.27 11.37
C GLU A 84 -17.83 -10.99 11.34
N VAL A 85 -17.42 -10.06 10.54
CA VAL A 85 -18.27 -9.00 10.06
C VAL A 85 -19.23 -9.81 9.22
N THR A 86 -20.33 -10.25 9.84
CA THR A 86 -21.49 -10.75 9.12
C THR A 86 -21.66 -9.72 8.01
N PRO A 87 -21.66 -10.10 6.73
CA PRO A 87 -21.96 -9.15 5.68
C PRO A 87 -23.34 -8.58 6.04
N ALA A 88 -23.39 -7.43 6.67
CA ALA A 88 -24.56 -6.59 6.53
C ALA A 88 -24.72 -6.49 5.02
N ALA A 89 -25.90 -6.85 4.50
CA ALA A 89 -26.21 -6.89 3.08
C ALA A 89 -25.39 -5.82 2.37
N ASP A 90 -24.55 -6.22 1.40
CA ASP A 90 -23.58 -5.34 0.77
C ASP A 90 -24.23 -4.00 0.53
N PRO A 91 -23.74 -2.88 1.10
CA PRO A 91 -24.39 -1.61 0.91
C PRO A 91 -24.43 -1.37 -0.59
N THR A 92 -25.62 -1.25 -1.15
CA THR A 92 -25.76 -0.91 -2.56
C THR A 92 -25.29 0.53 -2.72
N PHE A 93 -24.10 0.71 -3.27
CA PHE A 93 -23.54 2.04 -3.55
C PHE A 93 -24.05 2.64 -4.87
N ALA A 94 -25.10 2.05 -5.42
CA ALA A 94 -25.71 2.47 -6.69
C ALA A 94 -26.05 3.95 -6.66
N GLY A 95 -25.54 4.70 -7.65
CA GLY A 95 -25.73 6.14 -7.78
C GLY A 95 -24.78 7.01 -6.94
N THR A 96 -23.91 6.41 -6.13
CA THR A 96 -22.86 7.15 -5.39
C THR A 96 -21.67 7.38 -6.28
N ARG A 97 -21.28 8.65 -6.50
CA ARG A 97 -20.15 9.01 -7.33
C ARG A 97 -18.92 9.35 -6.48
N LEU A 98 -17.80 8.74 -6.80
CA LEU A 98 -16.50 8.97 -6.17
C LEU A 98 -15.53 9.63 -7.15
N LEU A 99 -14.57 10.38 -6.63
CA LEU A 99 -13.39 10.82 -7.37
C LEU A 99 -12.19 10.03 -6.87
N VAL A 100 -11.55 9.26 -7.75
CA VAL A 100 -10.30 8.54 -7.48
C VAL A 100 -9.14 9.35 -8.06
N VAL A 101 -8.12 9.59 -7.24
CA VAL A 101 -6.93 10.37 -7.61
C VAL A 101 -5.70 9.51 -7.43
N GLU A 102 -5.04 9.17 -8.52
CA GLU A 102 -3.92 8.23 -8.58
C GLU A 102 -3.09 8.53 -9.83
N ASP A 103 -1.78 8.58 -9.75
CA ASP A 103 -0.91 8.86 -10.89
C ASP A 103 -0.44 7.59 -11.63
N ASN A 104 -0.50 6.44 -10.97
CA ASN A 104 -0.17 5.16 -11.57
C ASN A 104 -1.40 4.57 -12.28
N GLU A 105 -1.29 4.39 -13.60
CA GLU A 105 -2.37 3.93 -14.48
C GLU A 105 -2.93 2.56 -14.06
N LEU A 106 -2.07 1.62 -13.67
CA LEU A 106 -2.47 0.28 -13.22
C LEU A 106 -3.23 0.34 -11.89
N ASN A 107 -2.75 1.13 -10.92
CA ASN A 107 -3.42 1.31 -9.63
C ASN A 107 -4.79 1.98 -9.82
N MET A 108 -4.86 2.97 -10.71
CA MET A 108 -6.10 3.64 -11.08
C MET A 108 -7.12 2.65 -11.66
N GLU A 109 -6.69 1.82 -12.61
CA GLU A 109 -7.55 0.81 -13.24
C GLU A 109 -8.06 -0.19 -12.21
N ILE A 110 -7.19 -0.75 -11.39
CA ILE A 110 -7.56 -1.72 -10.34
C ILE A 110 -8.57 -1.09 -9.36
N THR A 111 -8.27 0.10 -8.85
CA THR A 111 -9.14 0.78 -7.87
C THR A 111 -10.49 1.12 -8.48
N THR A 112 -10.52 1.62 -9.69
CA THR A 112 -11.76 1.95 -10.42
C THR A 112 -12.61 0.71 -10.64
N THR A 113 -12.03 -0.37 -11.16
CA THR A 113 -12.75 -1.62 -11.43
C THR A 113 -13.42 -2.17 -10.17
N VAL A 114 -12.66 -2.23 -9.07
CA VAL A 114 -13.18 -2.71 -7.78
C VAL A 114 -14.36 -1.87 -7.27
N LEU A 115 -14.26 -0.55 -7.39
CA LEU A 115 -15.32 0.36 -6.95
C LEU A 115 -16.56 0.28 -7.85
N GLU A 116 -16.38 0.17 -9.15
CA GLU A 116 -17.48 0.01 -10.11
C GLU A 116 -18.20 -1.33 -9.95
N GLU A 117 -17.46 -2.42 -9.70
CA GLU A 117 -18.06 -3.72 -9.36
C GLU A 117 -18.88 -3.66 -8.06
N ALA A 118 -18.51 -2.81 -7.10
CA ALA A 118 -19.28 -2.56 -5.89
C ALA A 118 -20.48 -1.62 -6.10
N GLY A 119 -20.68 -1.08 -7.32
CA GLY A 119 -21.81 -0.23 -7.69
C GLY A 119 -21.59 1.27 -7.62
N PHE A 120 -20.37 1.74 -7.34
CA PHE A 120 -20.04 3.16 -7.43
C PHE A 120 -19.93 3.64 -8.89
N SER A 121 -20.15 4.93 -9.11
CA SER A 121 -19.68 5.62 -10.32
C SER A 121 -18.36 6.29 -10.01
N VAL A 122 -17.33 6.12 -10.84
CA VAL A 122 -15.98 6.62 -10.58
C VAL A 122 -15.56 7.63 -11.63
N ASP A 123 -15.18 8.82 -11.19
CA ASP A 123 -14.41 9.78 -11.99
C ASP A 123 -12.94 9.70 -11.56
N GLN A 124 -12.01 9.86 -12.50
CA GLN A 124 -10.58 9.69 -12.30
C GLN A 124 -9.84 11.02 -12.39
N ALA A 125 -8.78 11.21 -11.62
CA ALA A 125 -7.83 12.31 -11.75
C ALA A 125 -6.40 11.80 -11.57
N VAL A 126 -5.49 12.23 -12.43
CA VAL A 126 -4.11 11.71 -12.50
C VAL A 126 -3.12 12.42 -11.56
N ASN A 127 -3.55 13.43 -10.83
CA ASN A 127 -2.76 14.15 -9.83
C ASN A 127 -3.65 15.09 -9.02
N GLY A 128 -3.07 15.71 -7.98
CA GLY A 128 -3.78 16.63 -7.10
C GLY A 128 -4.33 17.88 -7.77
N GLN A 129 -3.66 18.40 -8.83
CA GLN A 129 -4.13 19.56 -9.57
C GLN A 129 -5.42 19.24 -10.33
N ALA A 130 -5.44 18.12 -11.05
CA ALA A 130 -6.63 17.64 -11.76
C ALA A 130 -7.80 17.34 -10.80
N ALA A 131 -7.50 16.82 -9.61
CA ALA A 131 -8.50 16.58 -8.56
C ALA A 131 -9.12 17.90 -8.07
N LEU A 132 -8.29 18.90 -7.77
CA LEU A 132 -8.76 20.23 -7.36
C LEU A 132 -9.67 20.87 -8.42
N GLU A 133 -9.30 20.83 -9.69
CA GLU A 133 -10.07 21.36 -10.80
C GLU A 133 -11.43 20.66 -10.93
N LYS A 134 -11.45 19.32 -10.85
CA LYS A 134 -12.69 18.53 -10.89
C LYS A 134 -13.62 18.87 -9.72
N VAL A 135 -13.11 18.95 -8.49
CA VAL A 135 -13.92 19.32 -7.31
C VAL A 135 -14.39 20.76 -7.41
N ALA A 136 -13.54 21.70 -7.86
CA ALA A 136 -13.90 23.10 -7.99
C ALA A 136 -15.00 23.35 -9.03
N THR A 137 -15.01 22.60 -10.14
CA THR A 137 -15.99 22.74 -11.24
C THR A 137 -17.21 21.83 -11.08
N ALA A 138 -17.17 20.83 -10.21
CA ALA A 138 -18.27 19.90 -9.96
C ALA A 138 -19.54 20.61 -9.48
N ALA A 139 -20.70 20.07 -9.78
CA ALA A 139 -21.94 20.48 -9.15
C ALA A 139 -21.90 20.17 -7.63
N PRO A 140 -22.56 20.97 -6.78
CA PRO A 140 -22.63 20.65 -5.35
C PRO A 140 -23.19 19.25 -5.11
N GLY A 141 -22.46 18.41 -4.34
CA GLY A 141 -22.85 17.03 -4.06
C GLY A 141 -22.62 16.05 -5.21
N GLN A 142 -21.94 16.44 -6.30
CA GLN A 142 -21.62 15.54 -7.41
C GLN A 142 -20.72 14.38 -6.94
N TYR A 143 -19.74 14.64 -6.12
CA TYR A 143 -18.89 13.62 -5.50
C TYR A 143 -19.28 13.44 -4.04
N ALA A 144 -19.51 12.21 -3.65
CA ALA A 144 -19.77 11.82 -2.27
C ALA A 144 -18.48 11.72 -1.44
N LEU A 145 -17.35 11.41 -2.09
CA LEU A 145 -16.04 11.23 -1.46
C LEU A 145 -14.93 11.28 -2.51
N VAL A 146 -13.73 11.69 -2.09
CA VAL A 146 -12.49 11.65 -2.85
C VAL A 146 -11.56 10.60 -2.23
N LEU A 147 -11.11 9.62 -3.02
CA LEU A 147 -9.97 8.77 -2.69
C LEU A 147 -8.73 9.42 -3.26
N MET A 148 -7.78 9.80 -2.42
CA MET A 148 -6.64 10.65 -2.77
C MET A 148 -5.32 9.94 -2.49
N ASP A 149 -4.55 9.60 -3.52
CA ASP A 149 -3.16 9.23 -3.30
C ASP A 149 -2.37 10.41 -2.73
N ILE A 150 -1.42 10.08 -1.87
CA ILE A 150 -0.56 11.09 -1.25
C ILE A 150 0.58 11.48 -2.19
N GLN A 151 1.29 10.49 -2.73
CA GLN A 151 2.52 10.70 -3.48
C GLN A 151 2.25 10.75 -4.98
N MET A 152 2.06 11.95 -5.50
CA MET A 152 1.81 12.19 -6.93
C MET A 152 2.63 13.36 -7.46
N PRO A 153 2.99 13.35 -8.76
CA PRO A 153 3.67 14.47 -9.40
C PRO A 153 2.75 15.69 -9.55
N VAL A 154 3.34 16.84 -9.84
CA VAL A 154 2.67 18.13 -10.07
C VAL A 154 2.08 18.74 -8.80
N MET A 155 1.20 18.02 -8.10
CA MET A 155 0.60 18.40 -6.83
C MET A 155 0.30 17.13 -6.04
N ASP A 156 0.89 17.01 -4.85
CA ASP A 156 0.65 15.91 -3.94
C ASP A 156 -0.75 15.95 -3.29
N GLY A 157 -1.14 14.85 -2.67
CA GLY A 157 -2.47 14.73 -2.06
C GLY A 157 -2.70 15.64 -0.86
N TYR A 158 -1.64 15.98 -0.11
CA TYR A 158 -1.76 16.90 1.02
C TYR A 158 -2.03 18.33 0.55
N GLU A 159 -1.29 18.80 -0.44
CA GLU A 159 -1.47 20.13 -1.02
C GLU A 159 -2.84 20.24 -1.72
N ALA A 160 -3.22 19.22 -2.49
CA ALA A 160 -4.55 19.15 -3.10
C ALA A 160 -5.66 19.27 -2.05
N THR A 161 -5.53 18.52 -0.94
CA THR A 161 -6.50 18.57 0.17
C THR A 161 -6.58 19.97 0.78
N ARG A 162 -5.44 20.60 1.12
CA ARG A 162 -5.44 21.96 1.66
C ARG A 162 -6.15 22.96 0.74
N ARG A 163 -5.90 22.86 -0.57
CA ARG A 163 -6.55 23.74 -1.56
C ARG A 163 -8.04 23.45 -1.72
N ILE A 164 -8.45 22.17 -1.69
CA ILE A 164 -9.88 21.81 -1.68
C ILE A 164 -10.57 22.37 -0.44
N ARG A 165 -9.94 22.28 0.74
CA ARG A 165 -10.48 22.84 1.99
C ARG A 165 -10.59 24.37 1.98
N ALA A 166 -9.79 25.04 1.15
CA ALA A 166 -9.82 26.49 0.96
C ALA A 166 -10.81 26.96 -0.11
N LEU A 167 -11.56 26.09 -0.77
CA LEU A 167 -12.57 26.47 -1.77
C LEU A 167 -13.67 27.32 -1.12
N PRO A 168 -14.17 28.35 -1.84
CA PRO A 168 -15.23 29.24 -1.32
C PRO A 168 -16.56 28.54 -1.03
N ASP A 169 -16.87 27.48 -1.78
CA ASP A 169 -18.08 26.69 -1.61
C ASP A 169 -17.95 25.71 -0.44
N PRO A 170 -18.68 25.88 0.66
CA PRO A 170 -18.58 25.00 1.82
C PRO A 170 -18.94 23.55 1.55
N ALA A 171 -19.80 23.25 0.57
CA ALA A 171 -20.15 21.88 0.21
C ALA A 171 -18.96 21.17 -0.43
N LYS A 172 -18.20 21.86 -1.26
CA LYS A 172 -16.97 21.35 -1.89
C LYS A 172 -15.82 21.29 -0.88
N ALA A 173 -15.65 22.32 -0.08
CA ALA A 173 -14.60 22.38 0.94
C ALA A 173 -14.72 21.28 2.00
N ARG A 174 -15.92 20.77 2.27
CA ARG A 174 -16.21 19.73 3.27
C ARG A 174 -16.33 18.33 2.69
N ILE A 175 -16.10 18.15 1.39
CA ILE A 175 -16.15 16.81 0.77
C ILE A 175 -15.27 15.84 1.56
N PRO A 176 -15.75 14.64 1.90
CA PRO A 176 -14.92 13.63 2.52
C PRO A 176 -13.72 13.28 1.63
N ILE A 177 -12.51 13.30 2.20
CA ILE A 177 -11.27 12.94 1.51
C ILE A 177 -10.60 11.85 2.32
N VAL A 178 -10.33 10.71 1.68
CA VAL A 178 -9.63 9.56 2.28
C VAL A 178 -8.29 9.41 1.59
N ALA A 179 -7.21 9.44 2.37
CA ALA A 179 -5.87 9.21 1.88
C ALA A 179 -5.66 7.75 1.45
N MET A 180 -5.00 7.53 0.34
CA MET A 180 -4.39 6.26 -0.02
C MET A 180 -2.88 6.38 0.21
N THR A 181 -2.31 5.64 1.17
CA THR A 181 -0.90 5.78 1.58
C THR A 181 -0.10 4.52 1.27
N ALA A 182 1.18 4.68 0.89
CA ALA A 182 2.08 3.53 0.72
C ALA A 182 2.45 2.88 2.06
N ASN A 183 2.30 3.58 3.19
CA ASN A 183 2.68 3.12 4.52
C ASN A 183 1.52 3.23 5.51
N ALA A 184 1.45 2.28 6.44
CA ALA A 184 0.46 2.27 7.52
C ALA A 184 0.98 2.91 8.83
N PHE A 185 2.04 3.74 8.77
CA PHE A 185 2.63 4.33 9.97
C PHE A 185 1.73 5.43 10.57
N ALA A 186 1.82 5.57 11.89
CA ALA A 186 1.06 6.57 12.64
C ALA A 186 1.32 8.01 12.14
N GLU A 187 2.54 8.30 11.68
CA GLU A 187 2.95 9.59 11.14
C GLU A 187 2.19 9.96 9.85
N ASP A 188 2.00 9.01 8.93
CA ASP A 188 1.24 9.26 7.69
C ASP A 188 -0.23 9.59 7.98
N ARG A 189 -0.80 8.93 8.99
CA ARG A 189 -2.15 9.22 9.46
C ARG A 189 -2.26 10.62 10.06
N GLU A 190 -1.31 11.01 10.90
CA GLU A 190 -1.28 12.34 11.50
C GLU A 190 -1.14 13.43 10.45
N ASN A 191 -0.25 13.25 9.48
CA ASN A 191 -0.07 14.16 8.36
C ASN A 191 -1.33 14.31 7.49
N ALA A 192 -2.02 13.21 7.20
CA ALA A 192 -3.27 13.22 6.45
C ALA A 192 -4.37 14.02 7.19
N LEU A 193 -4.54 13.77 8.49
CA LEU A 193 -5.49 14.51 9.32
C LEU A 193 -5.10 16.00 9.44
N ALA A 194 -3.82 16.31 9.60
CA ALA A 194 -3.32 17.69 9.67
C ALA A 194 -3.54 18.46 8.34
N ALA A 195 -3.49 17.77 7.20
CA ALA A 195 -3.84 18.35 5.90
C ALA A 195 -5.35 18.59 5.71
N GLY A 196 -6.19 18.03 6.59
CA GLY A 196 -7.65 18.15 6.54
C GLY A 196 -8.35 16.95 5.89
N MET A 197 -7.68 15.81 5.72
CA MET A 197 -8.32 14.56 5.28
C MET A 197 -9.17 13.96 6.41
N ASN A 198 -10.12 13.12 6.05
CA ASN A 198 -11.08 12.53 7.00
C ASN A 198 -10.62 11.17 7.52
N ASP A 199 -9.90 10.40 6.72
CA ASP A 199 -9.35 9.08 7.07
C ASP A 199 -8.21 8.71 6.11
N HIS A 200 -7.62 7.51 6.31
CA HIS A 200 -6.59 6.95 5.45
C HIS A 200 -6.78 5.45 5.24
N ILE A 201 -6.27 4.95 4.12
CA ILE A 201 -6.19 3.52 3.77
C ILE A 201 -4.77 3.23 3.30
N ALA A 202 -4.11 2.24 3.90
CA ALA A 202 -2.78 1.83 3.48
C ALA A 202 -2.84 0.93 2.24
N LYS A 203 -1.99 1.18 1.26
CA LYS A 203 -1.75 0.32 0.10
C LYS A 203 -0.70 -0.77 0.46
N PRO A 204 -0.84 -2.01 -0.04
CA PRO A 204 -1.98 -2.54 -0.77
C PRO A 204 -3.17 -2.79 0.17
N PHE A 205 -4.35 -2.38 -0.22
CA PHE A 205 -5.58 -2.61 0.53
C PHE A 205 -6.36 -3.79 -0.05
N ASP A 206 -7.03 -4.54 0.82
CA ASP A 206 -8.02 -5.52 0.38
C ASP A 206 -9.37 -4.84 0.11
N ILE A 207 -10.14 -5.43 -0.80
CA ILE A 207 -11.42 -4.89 -1.27
C ILE A 207 -12.41 -4.72 -0.12
N HIS A 208 -12.50 -5.68 0.78
CA HIS A 208 -13.47 -5.65 1.87
C HIS A 208 -13.16 -4.51 2.85
N THR A 209 -11.89 -4.30 3.18
CA THR A 209 -11.43 -3.20 4.03
C THR A 209 -11.74 -1.84 3.38
N LEU A 210 -11.49 -1.68 2.07
CA LEU A 210 -11.83 -0.47 1.34
C LEU A 210 -13.33 -0.19 1.40
N LEU A 211 -14.16 -1.14 0.95
CA LEU A 211 -15.62 -0.97 0.88
C LEU A 211 -16.24 -0.74 2.27
N TRP A 212 -15.76 -1.44 3.29
CA TRP A 212 -16.21 -1.23 4.67
C TRP A 212 -15.92 0.19 5.15
N LYS A 213 -14.71 0.71 4.94
CA LYS A 213 -14.36 2.09 5.30
C LYS A 213 -15.18 3.12 4.54
N LEU A 214 -15.38 2.94 3.25
CA LEU A 214 -16.24 3.82 2.45
C LEU A 214 -17.67 3.84 2.98
N ALA A 215 -18.23 2.67 3.29
CA ALA A 215 -19.56 2.57 3.87
C ALA A 215 -19.69 3.28 5.22
N GLU A 216 -18.65 3.23 6.06
CA GLU A 216 -18.63 3.92 7.35
C GLU A 216 -18.61 5.45 7.20
N ILE A 217 -17.83 5.96 6.26
CA ILE A 217 -17.70 7.40 6.00
C ILE A 217 -18.95 7.97 5.32
N LEU A 218 -19.54 7.23 4.39
CA LEU A 218 -20.71 7.66 3.62
C LEU A 218 -22.04 7.55 4.40
N LYS A 219 -22.06 6.87 5.55
CA LYS A 219 -23.22 6.80 6.45
C LYS A 219 -23.36 8.01 7.37
N LYS A 220 -22.32 8.83 7.46
CA LYS A 220 -22.29 10.06 8.29
C LYS A 220 -22.76 11.27 7.49
#